data_7778292900772c724c9767291a5524a3
#
_entry.id   7778292900772c724c9767291a5524a3
#
_cell.length_a   1.000
_cell.length_b   1.000
_cell.length_c   1.000
_cell.angle_alpha   90.00
_cell.angle_beta   90.00
_cell.angle_gamma   90.00
#
_symmetry.space_group_name_H-M   'P 1'
#
loop_
_entity.id
_entity.type
_entity.pdbx_description
1 polymer ?
#
loop_
_entity_poly.entity_id
_entity_poly.type
_entity_poly.pdbx_seq_one_letter_code
_entity_poly.pdbx_strand_id
1 'polypeptide(L)'
;WLAFQTLNQQANVLPKPFRDASFAFYGTTLAGTPQQRPRDILALNATSNSLQDAVGKAYVDKYFPASSKAEIQKMVDNIKAAFAKRVQAIDWMAPSTKQEALKKVENIVVGVGYPDTWRDYSSLQISADNAYANQKNAQLAEYRHQIAKIGKPMDRNEWWMPPQLVNAVNLPVQNALNFPAAIL
;
A
#
# COMPACT_ATOMS: atom_id res chain seq x y z
N TRP A 1 -11.60 25.89 11.31
CA TRP A 1 -10.54 24.98 10.88
C TRP A 1 -11.09 23.67 10.30
N LEU A 2 -11.96 22.95 11.01
CA LEU A 2 -12.52 21.64 10.54
C LEU A 2 -13.23 21.76 9.18
N ALA A 3 -14.07 22.79 8.97
CA ALA A 3 -14.76 23.02 7.69
C ALA A 3 -13.75 23.21 6.55
N PHE A 4 -12.71 23.99 6.77
CA PHE A 4 -11.65 24.21 5.77
C PHE A 4 -10.93 22.91 5.43
N GLN A 5 -10.52 22.14 6.43
CA GLN A 5 -9.83 20.86 6.21
C GLN A 5 -10.72 19.85 5.46
N THR A 6 -12.00 19.78 5.80
CA THR A 6 -12.96 18.90 5.11
C THR A 6 -13.08 19.28 3.63
N LEU A 7 -13.25 20.57 3.32
CA LEU A 7 -13.33 21.04 1.94
C LEU A 7 -12.03 20.78 1.17
N ASN A 8 -10.90 21.03 1.81
CA ASN A 8 -9.58 20.84 1.20
C ASN A 8 -9.30 19.37 0.88
N GLN A 9 -9.62 18.46 1.79
CA GLN A 9 -9.46 17.01 1.56
C GLN A 9 -10.37 16.48 0.44
N GLN A 10 -11.53 17.09 0.25
CA GLN A 10 -12.51 16.69 -0.75
C GLN A 10 -12.40 17.48 -2.07
N ALA A 11 -11.46 18.43 -2.17
CA ALA A 11 -11.37 19.37 -3.29
C ALA A 11 -11.38 18.69 -4.67
N ASN A 12 -10.73 17.54 -4.81
CA ASN A 12 -10.64 16.81 -6.08
C ASN A 12 -11.96 16.21 -6.58
N VAL A 13 -12.93 15.98 -5.69
CA VAL A 13 -14.26 15.44 -6.01
C VAL A 13 -15.37 16.48 -5.88
N LEU A 14 -15.03 17.70 -5.49
CA LEU A 14 -15.91 18.86 -5.46
C LEU A 14 -15.97 19.55 -6.83
N PRO A 15 -16.92 20.49 -7.04
CA PRO A 15 -17.00 21.29 -8.27
C PRO A 15 -15.69 21.99 -8.63
N LYS A 16 -15.52 22.27 -9.91
CA LYS A 16 -14.27 22.82 -10.51
C LYS A 16 -13.61 23.94 -9.73
N PRO A 17 -14.33 24.97 -9.19
CA PRO A 17 -13.69 26.06 -8.44
C PRO A 17 -12.88 25.60 -7.21
N PHE A 18 -13.37 24.60 -6.47
CA PHE A 18 -12.64 24.05 -5.31
C PHE A 18 -11.37 23.34 -5.71
N ARG A 19 -11.44 22.51 -6.76
CA ARG A 19 -10.28 21.80 -7.30
C ARG A 19 -9.24 22.78 -7.83
N ASP A 20 -9.66 23.79 -8.58
CA ASP A 20 -8.77 24.77 -9.18
C ASP A 20 -8.08 25.61 -8.10
N ALA A 21 -8.80 26.03 -7.05
CA ALA A 21 -8.22 26.74 -5.92
C ALA A 21 -7.20 25.89 -5.16
N SER A 22 -7.51 24.63 -4.92
CA SER A 22 -6.60 23.68 -4.29
C SER A 22 -5.35 23.47 -5.14
N PHE A 23 -5.49 23.29 -6.45
CA PHE A 23 -4.34 23.13 -7.34
C PHE A 23 -3.49 24.41 -7.44
N ALA A 24 -4.11 25.58 -7.51
CA ALA A 24 -3.39 26.86 -7.56
C ALA A 24 -2.47 27.02 -6.34
N PHE A 25 -2.92 26.61 -5.18
CA PHE A 25 -2.11 26.70 -3.96
C PHE A 25 -1.12 25.54 -3.85
N TYR A 26 -1.59 24.29 -3.75
CA TYR A 26 -0.74 23.12 -3.48
C TYR A 26 0.08 22.68 -4.69
N GLY A 27 -0.49 22.78 -5.89
CA GLY A 27 0.19 22.39 -7.13
C GLY A 27 1.12 23.48 -7.62
N THR A 28 0.60 24.69 -7.89
CA THR A 28 1.38 25.75 -8.53
C THR A 28 2.26 26.49 -7.53
N THR A 29 1.69 27.02 -6.46
CA THR A 29 2.44 27.87 -5.52
C THR A 29 3.45 27.10 -4.68
N LEU A 30 3.06 25.94 -4.11
CA LEU A 30 3.94 25.18 -3.23
C LEU A 30 4.84 24.20 -3.97
N ALA A 31 4.31 23.49 -4.97
CA ALA A 31 5.07 22.44 -5.67
C ALA A 31 5.65 22.86 -7.02
N GLY A 32 5.39 24.08 -7.49
CA GLY A 32 5.89 24.57 -8.78
C GLY A 32 5.32 23.88 -10.02
N THR A 33 4.22 23.13 -9.86
CA THR A 33 3.61 22.37 -10.95
C THR A 33 2.82 23.32 -11.86
N PRO A 34 3.18 23.45 -13.15
CA PRO A 34 2.59 24.47 -14.02
C PRO A 34 1.17 24.14 -14.47
N GLN A 35 0.83 22.84 -14.55
CA GLN A 35 -0.44 22.40 -15.11
C GLN A 35 -1.00 21.19 -14.34
N GLN A 36 -2.31 21.19 -14.10
CA GLN A 36 -3.04 20.06 -13.50
C GLN A 36 -3.01 18.85 -14.46
N ARG A 37 -2.95 17.66 -13.86
CA ARG A 37 -3.05 16.40 -14.61
C ARG A 37 -4.40 16.30 -15.33
N PRO A 38 -4.47 15.57 -16.46
CA PRO A 38 -5.71 15.25 -17.15
C PRO A 38 -6.74 14.60 -16.22
N ARG A 39 -8.03 14.81 -16.53
CA ARG A 39 -9.14 14.39 -15.65
C ARG A 39 -9.22 12.87 -15.47
N ASP A 40 -8.92 12.10 -16.50
CA ASP A 40 -8.85 10.64 -16.47
C ASP A 40 -7.79 10.15 -15.48
N ILE A 41 -6.60 10.77 -15.48
CA ILE A 41 -5.53 10.46 -14.53
C ILE A 41 -5.94 10.83 -13.09
N LEU A 42 -6.63 11.96 -12.90
CA LEU A 42 -7.15 12.32 -11.58
C LEU A 42 -8.20 11.32 -11.09
N ALA A 43 -9.09 10.86 -11.96
CA ALA A 43 -10.11 9.86 -11.64
C ALA A 43 -9.46 8.51 -11.31
N LEU A 44 -8.48 8.07 -12.10
CA LEU A 44 -7.72 6.84 -11.84
C LEU A 44 -7.02 6.90 -10.47
N ASN A 45 -6.36 8.02 -10.16
CA ASN A 45 -5.71 8.19 -8.86
C ASN A 45 -6.71 8.19 -7.69
N ALA A 46 -7.85 8.86 -7.84
CA ALA A 46 -8.90 8.86 -6.83
C ALA A 46 -9.44 7.45 -6.58
N THR A 47 -9.68 6.68 -7.65
CA THR A 47 -10.13 5.28 -7.57
C THR A 47 -9.07 4.40 -6.92
N SER A 48 -7.81 4.50 -7.36
CA SER A 48 -6.69 3.72 -6.81
C SER A 48 -6.46 4.02 -5.33
N ASN A 49 -6.64 5.27 -4.89
CA ASN A 49 -6.48 5.64 -3.48
C ASN A 49 -7.66 5.17 -2.61
N SER A 50 -8.85 5.09 -3.17
CA SER A 50 -10.07 4.71 -2.44
C SER A 50 -10.29 3.19 -2.41
N LEU A 51 -9.88 2.47 -3.45
CA LEU A 51 -10.14 1.04 -3.67
C LEU A 51 -8.83 0.30 -4.02
N GLN A 52 -7.82 0.49 -3.19
CA GLN A 52 -6.44 0.05 -3.47
C GLN A 52 -6.35 -1.43 -3.85
N ASP A 53 -6.97 -2.31 -3.07
CA ASP A 53 -6.91 -3.75 -3.30
C ASP A 53 -7.75 -4.19 -4.51
N ALA A 54 -8.89 -3.55 -4.75
CA ALA A 54 -9.71 -3.87 -5.93
C ALA A 54 -8.98 -3.52 -7.24
N VAL A 55 -8.34 -2.34 -7.29
CA VAL A 55 -7.49 -1.93 -8.41
C VAL A 55 -6.26 -2.82 -8.49
N GLY A 56 -5.65 -3.14 -7.34
CA GLY A 56 -4.51 -4.05 -7.23
C GLY A 56 -4.81 -5.43 -7.77
N LYS A 57 -5.99 -5.97 -7.45
CA LYS A 57 -6.43 -7.27 -7.97
C LYS A 57 -6.56 -7.24 -9.50
N ALA A 58 -7.21 -6.21 -10.07
CA ALA A 58 -7.32 -6.07 -11.52
C ALA A 58 -5.94 -5.92 -12.20
N TYR A 59 -5.00 -5.23 -11.57
CA TYR A 59 -3.62 -5.11 -12.03
C TYR A 59 -2.92 -6.49 -12.04
N VAL A 60 -3.00 -7.22 -10.94
CA VAL A 60 -2.36 -8.54 -10.78
C VAL A 60 -2.92 -9.55 -11.76
N ASP A 61 -4.25 -9.64 -11.90
CA ASP A 61 -4.92 -10.55 -12.80
C ASP A 61 -4.44 -10.36 -14.27
N LYS A 62 -4.02 -9.13 -14.63
CA LYS A 62 -3.55 -8.81 -15.98
C LYS A 62 -2.04 -8.91 -16.15
N TYR A 63 -1.25 -8.53 -15.16
CA TYR A 63 0.19 -8.28 -15.35
C TYR A 63 1.12 -9.15 -14.51
N PHE A 64 0.63 -9.82 -13.46
CA PHE A 64 1.50 -10.56 -12.55
C PHE A 64 0.94 -11.96 -12.25
N PRO A 65 1.21 -12.95 -13.09
CA PRO A 65 0.70 -14.31 -12.93
C PRO A 65 1.26 -15.00 -11.67
N ALA A 66 0.53 -16.01 -11.17
CA ALA A 66 0.93 -16.77 -9.99
C ALA A 66 2.29 -17.48 -10.14
N SER A 67 2.69 -17.83 -11.36
CA SER A 67 4.01 -18.40 -11.65
C SER A 67 5.13 -17.42 -11.30
N SER A 68 4.98 -16.12 -11.63
CA SER A 68 5.96 -15.09 -11.29
C SER A 68 6.07 -14.92 -9.77
N LYS A 69 4.94 -14.93 -9.04
CA LYS A 69 4.94 -14.91 -7.57
C LYS A 69 5.75 -16.10 -7.02
N ALA A 70 5.53 -17.31 -7.54
CA ALA A 70 6.23 -18.52 -7.09
C ALA A 70 7.75 -18.45 -7.36
N GLU A 71 8.18 -17.96 -8.52
CA GLU A 71 9.60 -17.79 -8.85
C GLU A 71 10.30 -16.79 -7.92
N ILE A 72 9.67 -15.65 -7.69
CA ILE A 72 10.23 -14.64 -6.77
C ILE A 72 10.24 -15.17 -5.33
N GLN A 73 9.21 -15.88 -4.90
CA GLN A 73 9.19 -16.50 -3.57
C GLN A 73 10.38 -17.47 -3.39
N LYS A 74 10.66 -18.30 -4.39
CA LYS A 74 11.84 -19.19 -4.39
C LYS A 74 13.15 -18.40 -4.32
N MET A 75 13.24 -17.27 -5.01
CA MET A 75 14.41 -16.38 -4.92
C MET A 75 14.55 -15.83 -3.51
N VAL A 76 13.47 -15.38 -2.87
CA VAL A 76 13.46 -14.89 -1.48
C VAL A 76 13.95 -15.98 -0.52
N ASP A 77 13.49 -17.21 -0.68
CA ASP A 77 13.91 -18.33 0.17
C ASP A 77 15.42 -18.62 0.02
N ASN A 78 15.95 -18.56 -1.21
CA ASN A 78 17.38 -18.68 -1.46
C ASN A 78 18.18 -17.53 -0.83
N ILE A 79 17.69 -16.30 -0.89
CA ILE A 79 18.33 -15.14 -0.26
C ILE A 79 18.33 -15.29 1.26
N LYS A 80 17.21 -15.71 1.87
CA LYS A 80 17.14 -15.98 3.32
C LYS A 80 18.16 -17.05 3.74
N ALA A 81 18.24 -18.15 2.98
CA ALA A 81 19.19 -19.23 3.26
C ALA A 81 20.65 -18.76 3.14
N ALA A 82 20.98 -17.98 2.11
CA ALA A 82 22.32 -17.40 1.93
C ALA A 82 22.66 -16.42 3.06
N PHE A 83 21.69 -15.60 3.46
CA PHE A 83 21.88 -14.65 4.56
C PHE A 83 22.10 -15.37 5.89
N ALA A 84 21.35 -16.42 6.19
CA ALA A 84 21.55 -17.23 7.39
C ALA A 84 22.96 -17.86 7.44
N LYS A 85 23.43 -18.43 6.33
CA LYS A 85 24.83 -18.94 6.22
C LYS A 85 25.86 -17.84 6.49
N ARG A 86 25.61 -16.64 5.97
CA ARG A 86 26.51 -15.51 6.15
C ARG A 86 26.54 -15.03 7.61
N VAL A 87 25.41 -14.96 8.30
CA VAL A 87 25.34 -14.66 9.74
C VAL A 87 26.14 -15.68 10.57
N GLN A 88 26.04 -16.97 10.25
CA GLN A 88 26.80 -18.01 10.93
C GLN A 88 28.32 -17.85 10.76
N ALA A 89 28.77 -17.44 9.57
CA ALA A 89 30.19 -17.33 9.21
C ALA A 89 30.85 -16.03 9.71
N ILE A 90 30.12 -15.01 10.13
CA ILE A 90 30.64 -13.74 10.63
C ILE A 90 31.49 -14.03 11.91
N ASP A 91 32.70 -13.48 12.00
CA ASP A 91 33.60 -13.68 13.13
C ASP A 91 33.52 -12.62 14.24
N TRP A 92 33.08 -11.40 13.88
CA TRP A 92 32.96 -10.27 14.82
C TRP A 92 31.68 -10.31 15.71
N MET A 93 30.70 -11.14 15.37
CA MET A 93 29.44 -11.22 16.10
C MET A 93 29.46 -12.31 17.17
N ALA A 94 29.06 -11.98 18.40
CA ALA A 94 29.01 -12.94 19.50
C ALA A 94 28.01 -14.09 19.21
N PRO A 95 28.25 -15.31 19.72
CA PRO A 95 27.37 -16.47 19.46
C PRO A 95 25.91 -16.25 19.82
N SER A 96 25.62 -15.60 20.95
CA SER A 96 24.25 -15.25 21.36
C SER A 96 23.58 -14.28 20.39
N THR A 97 24.31 -13.28 19.89
CA THR A 97 23.81 -12.32 18.91
C THR A 97 23.54 -12.99 17.57
N LYS A 98 24.38 -13.95 17.13
CA LYS A 98 24.10 -14.75 15.93
C LYS A 98 22.79 -15.52 16.04
N GLN A 99 22.53 -16.13 17.20
CA GLN A 99 21.27 -16.85 17.43
C GLN A 99 20.05 -15.94 17.28
N GLU A 100 20.10 -14.73 17.87
CA GLU A 100 18.99 -13.78 17.74
C GLU A 100 18.85 -13.26 16.30
N ALA A 101 19.95 -13.02 15.60
CA ALA A 101 19.91 -12.65 14.18
C ALA A 101 19.29 -13.75 13.31
N LEU A 102 19.63 -15.01 13.54
CA LEU A 102 19.07 -16.16 12.83
C LEU A 102 17.57 -16.32 13.10
N LYS A 103 17.12 -16.18 14.36
CA LYS A 103 15.70 -16.15 14.70
C LYS A 103 14.95 -15.03 13.96
N LYS A 104 15.57 -13.85 13.84
CA LYS A 104 14.99 -12.74 13.09
C LYS A 104 14.83 -13.07 11.61
N VAL A 105 15.84 -13.68 10.98
CA VAL A 105 15.79 -14.12 9.57
C VAL A 105 14.75 -15.22 9.36
N GLU A 106 14.65 -16.18 10.26
CA GLU A 106 13.65 -17.23 10.22
C GLU A 106 12.24 -16.67 10.27
N ASN A 107 12.01 -15.73 11.18
CA ASN A 107 10.70 -15.14 11.46
C ASN A 107 10.32 -13.96 10.56
N ILE A 108 11.19 -13.54 9.62
CA ILE A 108 10.83 -12.45 8.70
C ILE A 108 9.75 -12.91 7.71
N VAL A 109 8.68 -12.13 7.63
CA VAL A 109 7.61 -12.32 6.63
C VAL A 109 7.99 -11.54 5.38
N VAL A 110 7.97 -12.18 4.22
CA VAL A 110 8.24 -11.51 2.94
C VAL A 110 7.04 -11.67 2.03
N GLY A 111 6.30 -10.58 1.85
CA GLY A 111 5.18 -10.51 0.91
C GLY A 111 5.70 -10.24 -0.50
N VAL A 112 5.30 -11.07 -1.45
CA VAL A 112 5.70 -11.02 -2.86
C VAL A 112 4.49 -10.80 -3.76
N GLY A 113 4.54 -9.76 -4.56
CA GLY A 113 3.57 -9.45 -5.61
C GLY A 113 2.27 -8.88 -5.07
N TYR A 114 1.52 -9.66 -4.31
CA TYR A 114 0.19 -9.31 -3.82
C TYR A 114 -0.21 -10.12 -2.58
N PRO A 115 -1.17 -9.62 -1.76
CA PRO A 115 -1.64 -10.30 -0.56
C PRO A 115 -2.38 -11.61 -0.90
N ASP A 116 -2.28 -12.60 -0.02
CA ASP A 116 -3.01 -13.87 -0.18
C ASP A 116 -4.52 -13.69 0.09
N THR A 117 -4.86 -12.72 0.93
CA THR A 117 -6.25 -12.35 1.22
C THR A 117 -6.50 -10.91 0.79
N TRP A 118 -7.42 -10.73 -0.15
CA TRP A 118 -7.85 -9.42 -0.63
C TRP A 118 -8.87 -8.79 0.31
N ARG A 119 -8.83 -7.47 0.41
CA ARG A 119 -9.85 -6.72 1.14
C ARG A 119 -11.21 -6.85 0.48
N ASP A 120 -12.22 -7.13 1.27
CA ASP A 120 -13.61 -7.18 0.82
C ASP A 120 -14.22 -5.77 0.75
N TYR A 121 -14.70 -5.40 -0.43
CA TYR A 121 -15.42 -4.15 -0.70
C TYR A 121 -16.92 -4.38 -0.99
N SER A 122 -17.46 -5.59 -0.79
CA SER A 122 -18.84 -5.92 -1.14
C SER A 122 -19.90 -5.06 -0.44
N SER A 123 -19.59 -4.58 0.75
CA SER A 123 -20.48 -3.68 1.52
C SER A 123 -20.36 -2.20 1.14
N LEU A 124 -19.40 -1.86 0.26
CA LEU A 124 -19.16 -0.46 -0.10
C LEU A 124 -20.16 0.04 -1.13
N GLN A 125 -20.90 1.08 -0.79
CA GLN A 125 -21.89 1.70 -1.70
C GLN A 125 -21.17 2.69 -2.62
N ILE A 126 -21.23 2.42 -3.93
CA ILE A 126 -20.65 3.26 -5.00
C ILE A 126 -21.74 3.66 -5.99
N SER A 127 -21.77 4.94 -6.36
CA SER A 127 -22.65 5.51 -7.37
C SER A 127 -21.85 6.10 -8.54
N ALA A 128 -22.33 5.93 -9.77
CA ALA A 128 -21.72 6.53 -10.95
C ALA A 128 -21.77 8.08 -10.93
N ASP A 129 -22.77 8.64 -10.27
CA ASP A 129 -23.11 10.06 -10.36
C ASP A 129 -22.62 10.91 -9.17
N ASN A 130 -22.05 10.27 -8.12
CA ASN A 130 -21.72 10.99 -6.89
C ASN A 130 -20.31 10.65 -6.37
N ALA A 131 -19.31 11.25 -6.99
CA ALA A 131 -17.90 11.06 -6.61
C ALA A 131 -17.61 11.47 -5.15
N TYR A 132 -18.24 12.51 -4.63
CA TYR A 132 -18.10 12.92 -3.24
C TYR A 132 -18.61 11.85 -2.26
N ALA A 133 -19.82 11.30 -2.49
CA ALA A 133 -20.34 10.23 -1.66
C ALA A 133 -19.46 8.97 -1.73
N ASN A 134 -18.97 8.62 -2.92
CA ASN A 134 -18.05 7.49 -3.10
C ASN A 134 -16.78 7.65 -2.26
N GLN A 135 -16.14 8.80 -2.32
CA GLN A 135 -14.93 9.05 -1.53
C GLN A 135 -15.22 9.03 -0.03
N LYS A 136 -16.32 9.63 0.41
CA LYS A 136 -16.77 9.60 1.81
C LYS A 136 -17.04 8.16 2.28
N ASN A 137 -17.73 7.36 1.48
CA ASN A 137 -18.02 5.97 1.82
C ASN A 137 -16.73 5.13 1.91
N ALA A 138 -15.79 5.33 0.98
CA ALA A 138 -14.49 4.67 1.02
C ALA A 138 -13.68 5.07 2.27
N GLN A 139 -13.63 6.35 2.61
CA GLN A 139 -12.98 6.85 3.82
C GLN A 139 -13.62 6.28 5.11
N LEU A 140 -14.95 6.18 5.15
CA LEU A 140 -15.67 5.59 6.27
C LEU A 140 -15.39 4.08 6.39
N ALA A 141 -15.33 3.37 5.27
CA ALA A 141 -14.98 1.94 5.26
C ALA A 141 -13.53 1.74 5.74
N GLU A 142 -12.59 2.59 5.32
CA GLU A 142 -11.22 2.57 5.82
C GLU A 142 -11.15 2.86 7.32
N TYR A 143 -11.82 3.88 7.78
CA TYR A 143 -11.89 4.22 9.21
C TYR A 143 -12.42 3.04 10.03
N ARG A 144 -13.51 2.41 9.61
CA ARG A 144 -14.08 1.23 10.29
C ARG A 144 -13.11 0.05 10.30
N HIS A 145 -12.39 -0.16 9.20
CA HIS A 145 -11.36 -1.20 9.13
C HIS A 145 -10.24 -0.96 10.15
N GLN A 146 -9.76 0.27 10.25
CA GLN A 146 -8.70 0.61 11.22
C GLN A 146 -9.19 0.49 12.67
N ILE A 147 -10.39 0.97 12.98
CA ILE A 147 -11.00 0.83 14.32
C ILE A 147 -11.18 -0.64 14.71
N ALA A 148 -11.56 -1.50 13.76
CA ALA A 148 -11.75 -2.92 14.00
C ALA A 148 -10.45 -3.67 14.40
N LYS A 149 -9.28 -3.06 14.25
CA LYS A 149 -7.98 -3.60 14.69
C LYS A 149 -7.67 -3.32 16.15
N ILE A 150 -8.34 -2.34 16.77
CA ILE A 150 -8.09 -1.95 18.17
C ILE A 150 -8.34 -3.15 19.08
N GLY A 151 -7.39 -3.43 19.96
CA GLY A 151 -7.45 -4.55 20.89
C GLY A 151 -7.19 -5.94 20.28
N LYS A 152 -6.87 -6.02 18.98
CA LYS A 152 -6.47 -7.28 18.32
C LYS A 152 -4.96 -7.37 18.18
N PRO A 153 -4.39 -8.58 18.15
CA PRO A 153 -3.00 -8.78 17.74
C PRO A 153 -2.75 -8.22 16.34
N MET A 154 -1.52 -7.75 16.10
CA MET A 154 -1.11 -7.26 14.78
C MET A 154 -1.15 -8.40 13.77
N ASP A 155 -1.83 -8.19 12.66
CA ASP A 155 -1.74 -9.07 11.50
C ASP A 155 -0.44 -8.79 10.73
N ARG A 156 0.50 -9.72 10.78
CA ARG A 156 1.79 -9.61 10.09
C ARG A 156 1.71 -9.84 8.59
N ASN A 157 0.58 -10.35 8.09
CA ASN A 157 0.34 -10.59 6.67
C ASN A 157 -0.42 -9.44 6.00
N GLU A 158 -0.82 -8.44 6.76
CA GLU A 158 -1.49 -7.27 6.21
C GLU A 158 -0.53 -6.47 5.34
N TRP A 159 -0.97 -6.17 4.12
CA TRP A 159 -0.20 -5.37 3.17
C TRP A 159 -0.43 -3.88 3.37
N TRP A 160 0.64 -3.14 3.30
CA TRP A 160 0.67 -1.69 3.49
C TRP A 160 0.62 -0.93 2.16
N MET A 161 0.99 -1.60 1.09
CA MET A 161 1.10 -1.03 -0.26
C MET A 161 0.27 -1.86 -1.24
N PRO A 162 -0.46 -1.21 -2.15
CA PRO A 162 -1.18 -1.93 -3.18
C PRO A 162 -0.23 -2.51 -4.24
N PRO A 163 -0.59 -3.64 -4.88
CA PRO A 163 0.26 -4.32 -5.87
C PRO A 163 0.69 -3.48 -7.07
N GLN A 164 -0.10 -2.49 -7.47
CA GLN A 164 0.20 -1.59 -8.59
C GLN A 164 1.17 -0.45 -8.24
N LEU A 165 1.64 -0.36 -7.01
CA LEU A 165 2.59 0.67 -6.59
C LEU A 165 4.03 0.21 -6.87
N VAL A 166 4.78 0.99 -7.65
CA VAL A 166 6.22 0.77 -7.88
C VAL A 166 6.99 1.22 -6.64
N ASN A 167 7.10 0.34 -5.67
CA ASN A 167 7.81 0.60 -4.41
C ASN A 167 8.06 -0.72 -3.66
N ALA A 168 8.83 -0.66 -2.56
CA ALA A 168 9.01 -1.74 -1.61
C ALA A 168 9.06 -1.16 -0.20
N VAL A 169 8.69 -1.92 0.82
CA VAL A 169 8.68 -1.46 2.19
C VAL A 169 9.27 -2.48 3.14
N ASN A 170 10.06 -1.98 4.09
CA ASN A 170 10.43 -2.70 5.30
C ASN A 170 9.54 -2.22 6.46
N LEU A 171 8.92 -3.15 7.15
CA LEU A 171 8.04 -2.94 8.30
C LEU A 171 8.71 -3.52 9.57
N PRO A 172 9.56 -2.74 10.26
CA PRO A 172 10.38 -3.26 11.36
C PRO A 172 9.55 -3.84 12.51
N VAL A 173 8.44 -3.21 12.84
CA VAL A 173 7.54 -3.64 13.94
C VAL A 173 6.91 -5.00 13.64
N GLN A 174 6.57 -5.26 12.38
CA GLN A 174 6.04 -6.54 11.92
C GLN A 174 7.13 -7.58 11.64
N ASN A 175 8.40 -7.17 11.57
CA ASN A 175 9.49 -7.95 10.98
C ASN A 175 9.09 -8.49 9.61
N ALA A 176 8.67 -7.59 8.73
CA ALA A 176 8.13 -7.92 7.42
C ALA A 176 8.72 -7.03 6.31
N LEU A 177 8.76 -7.58 5.10
CA LEU A 177 9.08 -6.89 3.86
C LEU A 177 7.94 -7.12 2.88
N ASN A 178 7.52 -6.08 2.14
CA ASN A 178 6.56 -6.24 1.05
C ASN A 178 7.17 -5.71 -0.26
N PHE A 179 7.07 -6.52 -1.30
CA PHE A 179 7.47 -6.21 -2.66
C PHE A 179 6.24 -6.29 -3.57
N PRO A 180 5.54 -5.17 -3.82
CA PRO A 180 4.39 -5.11 -4.74
C PRO A 180 4.72 -5.62 -6.13
N ALA A 181 3.72 -6.15 -6.84
CA ALA A 181 3.88 -6.73 -8.18
C ALA A 181 4.50 -5.75 -9.20
N ALA A 182 4.20 -4.45 -9.08
CA ALA A 182 4.67 -3.44 -10.02
C ALA A 182 6.18 -3.13 -9.94
N ILE A 183 6.89 -3.61 -8.90
CA ILE A 183 8.36 -3.45 -8.80
C ILE A 183 9.09 -4.74 -9.19
N LEU A 184 8.39 -5.86 -9.33
CA LEU A 184 8.92 -7.18 -9.66
C LEU A 184 8.76 -7.47 -11.16
#